data_450b741a0aa85f7e55033a58caa9ec35
#
_entry.id   450b741a0aa85f7e55033a58caa9ec35
#
_cell.length_a   1.000
_cell.length_b   1.000
_cell.length_c   1.000
_cell.angle_alpha   90.00
_cell.angle_beta   90.00
_cell.angle_gamma   90.00
#
_symmetry.space_group_name_H-M   'P 1'
#
loop_
_entity.id
_entity.type
_entity.pdbx_description
1 polymer ?
#
loop_
_entity_poly.entity_id
_entity_poly.type
_entity_poly.pdbx_seq_one_letter_code
_entity_poly.pdbx_strand_id
1 'polypeptide(L)'
;MFTPRELDDDVRAIRDRYAPDSPVLDVASDFETLPPAAAEDIGLFVDGLSPASYPDEWVPDQVPDVLREYAGPKFTVGLPGSGTVLLTTQTDPPTVLVKRRADGTPDDFLAFLIADRLVRVGVESASRSELSETAESGLSAASISGLPETFLPFFGPSYVDLDAAIRSPDPDTGASRTRFGPNDVYQVAAALFEAWVGIHTREVFTSWGAEFPRLFEAWIDAGDRLEGRLPALSAEVARGETTFPAATEYACSAVRHDLDLPAPFSALDTTAYREHGAPYAVQWAEKTFEAMG
;
A
#
# COMPACT_ATOMS: atom_id res chain seq x y z
N MET A 1 23.07 -5.35 9.81
CA MET A 1 21.89 -5.89 9.17
C MET A 1 21.40 -5.00 8.04
N PHE A 2 21.45 -3.69 8.22
CA PHE A 2 21.14 -2.68 7.20
C PHE A 2 22.40 -2.10 6.60
N THR A 3 22.38 -1.80 5.31
CA THR A 3 23.51 -1.19 4.60
C THR A 3 22.97 -0.08 3.69
N PRO A 4 23.52 1.14 3.75
CA PRO A 4 23.15 2.20 2.81
C PRO A 4 23.32 1.74 1.37
N ARG A 5 22.24 1.91 0.59
CA ARG A 5 22.26 1.58 -0.84
C ARG A 5 22.85 2.73 -1.63
N GLU A 6 23.77 2.41 -2.53
CA GLU A 6 24.21 3.35 -3.54
C GLU A 6 23.09 3.55 -4.57
N LEU A 7 22.69 4.81 -4.80
CA LEU A 7 21.62 5.16 -5.72
C LEU A 7 22.19 5.66 -7.06
N ASP A 8 21.59 5.22 -8.15
CA ASP A 8 21.82 5.81 -9.46
C ASP A 8 21.42 7.28 -9.49
N ASP A 9 21.95 8.04 -10.44
CA ASP A 9 21.77 9.50 -10.49
C ASP A 9 20.31 9.93 -10.61
N ASP A 10 19.50 9.20 -11.40
CA ASP A 10 18.07 9.47 -11.56
C ASP A 10 17.26 9.17 -10.28
N VAL A 11 17.52 8.04 -9.61
CA VAL A 11 16.87 7.70 -8.33
C VAL A 11 17.32 8.68 -7.24
N ARG A 12 18.56 9.11 -7.24
CA ARG A 12 19.07 10.15 -6.33
C ARG A 12 18.35 11.48 -6.55
N ALA A 13 18.15 11.89 -7.81
CA ALA A 13 17.41 13.11 -8.14
C ALA A 13 15.94 13.04 -7.69
N ILE A 14 15.29 11.87 -7.81
CA ILE A 14 13.93 11.64 -7.26
C ILE A 14 13.95 11.77 -5.75
N ARG A 15 14.90 11.13 -5.04
CA ARG A 15 15.04 11.25 -3.60
C ARG A 15 15.19 12.72 -3.18
N ASP A 16 16.11 13.44 -3.80
CA ASP A 16 16.43 14.84 -3.45
C ASP A 16 15.22 15.77 -3.69
N ARG A 17 14.30 15.40 -4.60
CA ARG A 17 13.07 16.15 -4.88
C ARG A 17 11.92 15.83 -3.92
N TYR A 18 11.70 14.55 -3.60
CA TYR A 18 10.50 14.10 -2.89
C TYR A 18 10.77 13.66 -1.44
N ALA A 19 11.97 13.22 -1.13
CA ALA A 19 12.33 12.64 0.17
C ALA A 19 13.83 12.87 0.48
N PRO A 20 14.31 14.14 0.54
CA PRO A 20 15.74 14.47 0.54
C PRO A 20 16.51 13.82 1.68
N ASP A 21 15.89 13.66 2.86
CA ASP A 21 16.53 13.12 4.06
C ASP A 21 16.29 11.61 4.24
N SER A 22 15.46 11.00 3.40
CA SER A 22 15.08 9.59 3.51
C SER A 22 16.24 8.67 3.14
N PRO A 23 16.72 7.81 4.06
CA PRO A 23 17.70 6.79 3.72
C PRO A 23 17.07 5.68 2.88
N VAL A 24 17.87 5.11 1.97
CA VAL A 24 17.54 3.89 1.24
C VAL A 24 18.52 2.82 1.69
N LEU A 25 18.01 1.76 2.31
CA LEU A 25 18.83 0.73 2.95
C LEU A 25 18.56 -0.65 2.35
N ASP A 26 19.64 -1.37 2.04
CA ASP A 26 19.57 -2.80 1.74
C ASP A 26 19.42 -3.59 3.04
N VAL A 27 18.58 -4.62 3.02
CA VAL A 27 18.33 -5.50 4.16
C VAL A 27 18.88 -6.90 3.88
N ALA A 28 19.79 -7.37 4.72
CA ALA A 28 20.49 -8.64 4.53
C ALA A 28 19.58 -9.90 4.60
N SER A 29 18.36 -9.76 5.14
CA SER A 29 17.40 -10.88 5.25
C SER A 29 15.97 -10.39 5.05
N ASP A 30 15.12 -11.26 4.52
CA ASP A 30 13.68 -10.98 4.46
C ASP A 30 13.08 -11.06 5.88
N PHE A 31 12.21 -10.08 6.19
CA PHE A 31 11.43 -10.03 7.43
C PHE A 31 10.06 -9.38 7.16
N GLU A 32 9.09 -9.72 7.99
CA GLU A 32 7.78 -9.07 8.02
C GLU A 32 7.68 -8.09 9.20
N THR A 33 8.31 -8.43 10.32
CA THR A 33 8.42 -7.60 11.51
C THR A 33 9.88 -7.37 11.87
N LEU A 34 10.20 -6.20 12.40
CA LEU A 34 11.57 -5.87 12.82
C LEU A 34 11.83 -6.34 14.26
N PRO A 35 12.69 -7.32 14.47
CA PRO A 35 13.04 -7.73 15.82
C PRO A 35 13.82 -6.61 16.55
N PRO A 36 13.82 -6.58 17.90
CA PRO A 36 14.45 -5.49 18.68
C PRO A 36 15.90 -5.18 18.29
N ALA A 37 16.72 -6.20 18.03
CA ALA A 37 18.11 -6.00 17.61
C ALA A 37 18.22 -5.31 16.24
N ALA A 38 17.27 -5.56 15.33
CA ALA A 38 17.23 -4.89 14.04
C ALA A 38 16.66 -3.45 14.16
N ALA A 39 15.79 -3.21 15.14
CA ALA A 39 15.35 -1.85 15.46
C ALA A 39 16.50 -0.97 15.98
N GLU A 40 17.39 -1.52 16.81
CA GLU A 40 18.61 -0.84 17.24
C GLU A 40 19.55 -0.56 16.05
N ASP A 41 19.69 -1.51 15.14
CA ASP A 41 20.56 -1.40 13.96
C ASP A 41 20.07 -0.32 12.98
N ILE A 42 18.76 -0.24 12.71
CA ILE A 42 18.20 0.82 11.86
C ILE A 42 18.33 2.20 12.52
N GLY A 43 18.28 2.28 13.85
CA GLY A 43 18.48 3.51 14.62
C GLY A 43 19.85 4.16 14.42
N LEU A 44 20.82 3.48 13.78
CA LEU A 44 22.10 4.08 13.39
C LEU A 44 22.02 4.94 12.13
N PHE A 45 20.92 4.86 11.39
CA PHE A 45 20.72 5.51 10.09
C PHE A 45 19.62 6.57 10.09
N VAL A 46 18.91 6.73 11.21
CA VAL A 46 17.76 7.63 11.36
C VAL A 46 17.84 8.42 12.65
N ASP A 47 17.20 9.58 12.71
CA ASP A 47 17.23 10.48 13.87
C ASP A 47 16.29 10.00 15.00
N GLY A 48 15.23 9.25 14.63
CA GLY A 48 14.23 8.76 15.56
C GLY A 48 13.55 7.48 15.13
N LEU A 49 13.00 6.76 16.11
CA LEU A 49 12.13 5.61 15.92
C LEU A 49 10.78 5.90 16.57
N SER A 50 9.72 5.71 15.84
CA SER A 50 8.33 5.91 16.27
C SER A 50 7.50 4.67 15.92
N PRO A 51 7.57 3.59 16.74
CA PRO A 51 6.85 2.37 16.48
C PRO A 51 5.36 2.62 16.30
N ALA A 52 4.78 2.06 15.24
CA ALA A 52 3.35 2.15 15.01
C ALA A 52 2.58 1.39 16.10
N SER A 53 1.51 2.02 16.58
CA SER A 53 0.54 1.39 17.46
C SER A 53 -0.83 1.92 17.09
N TYR A 54 -1.73 1.01 16.72
CA TYR A 54 -3.08 1.36 16.32
C TYR A 54 -4.10 0.86 17.34
N PRO A 55 -5.25 1.55 17.47
CA PRO A 55 -6.32 1.11 18.36
C PRO A 55 -6.82 -0.30 17.99
N ASP A 56 -7.05 -1.14 19.00
CA ASP A 56 -7.51 -2.51 18.80
C ASP A 56 -8.87 -2.55 18.05
N GLU A 57 -9.70 -1.52 18.22
CA GLU A 57 -10.99 -1.37 17.55
C GLU A 57 -10.90 -1.15 16.03
N TRP A 58 -9.72 -0.84 15.49
CA TRP A 58 -9.52 -0.76 14.06
C TRP A 58 -9.40 -2.14 13.38
N VAL A 59 -9.23 -3.17 14.18
CA VAL A 59 -8.93 -4.51 13.70
C VAL A 59 -10.06 -5.46 14.07
N PRO A 60 -10.70 -6.14 13.09
CA PRO A 60 -11.69 -7.17 13.37
C PRO A 60 -11.15 -8.30 14.25
N ASP A 61 -12.03 -9.02 14.97
CA ASP A 61 -11.64 -10.15 15.82
C ASP A 61 -10.86 -11.24 15.06
N GLN A 62 -11.18 -11.43 13.79
CA GLN A 62 -10.54 -12.42 12.90
C GLN A 62 -9.74 -11.72 11.81
N VAL A 63 -8.44 -11.65 12.00
CA VAL A 63 -7.47 -11.11 11.03
C VAL A 63 -6.26 -12.04 10.91
N PRO A 64 -5.46 -11.93 9.83
CA PRO A 64 -4.17 -12.60 9.73
C PRO A 64 -3.27 -12.24 10.92
N ASP A 65 -2.50 -13.22 11.44
CA ASP A 65 -1.59 -13.01 12.58
C ASP A 65 -0.61 -11.87 12.33
N VAL A 66 -0.12 -11.76 11.12
CA VAL A 66 0.79 -10.71 10.67
C VAL A 66 0.20 -9.31 10.82
N LEU A 67 -1.10 -9.11 10.56
CA LEU A 67 -1.76 -7.83 10.77
C LEU A 67 -1.95 -7.53 12.26
N ARG A 68 -2.21 -8.57 13.05
CA ARG A 68 -2.32 -8.44 14.50
C ARG A 68 -1.00 -8.02 15.14
N GLU A 69 0.12 -8.52 14.65
CA GLU A 69 1.45 -8.06 15.08
C GLU A 69 1.71 -6.61 14.69
N TYR A 70 1.31 -6.21 13.47
CA TYR A 70 1.47 -4.85 12.96
C TYR A 70 0.61 -3.83 13.71
N ALA A 71 -0.62 -4.18 14.06
CA ALA A 71 -1.51 -3.32 14.86
C ALA A 71 -1.16 -3.31 16.36
N GLY A 72 -0.39 -4.30 16.85
CA GLY A 72 -0.04 -4.45 18.26
C GLY A 72 1.07 -3.49 18.72
N PRO A 73 1.48 -3.61 19.99
CA PRO A 73 2.50 -2.74 20.61
C PRO A 73 3.94 -3.05 20.17
N LYS A 74 4.15 -4.06 19.33
CA LYS A 74 5.48 -4.42 18.83
C LYS A 74 5.89 -3.50 17.69
N PHE A 75 7.17 -3.12 17.66
CA PHE A 75 7.73 -2.39 16.54
C PHE A 75 7.63 -3.22 15.25
N THR A 76 7.03 -2.63 14.23
CA THR A 76 6.85 -3.25 12.92
C THR A 76 7.32 -2.30 11.84
N VAL A 77 8.19 -2.75 10.95
CA VAL A 77 8.72 -1.97 9.84
C VAL A 77 8.10 -2.43 8.54
N GLY A 78 7.44 -1.52 7.86
CA GLY A 78 6.70 -1.80 6.64
C GLY A 78 5.46 -2.64 6.90
N LEU A 79 4.86 -3.14 5.83
CA LEU A 79 3.72 -4.03 5.92
C LEU A 79 4.14 -5.48 6.09
N PRO A 80 3.33 -6.24 6.84
CA PRO A 80 3.24 -7.65 6.60
C PRO A 80 2.89 -7.87 5.12
N GLY A 81 3.73 -8.55 4.39
CA GLY A 81 3.46 -8.82 2.98
C GLY A 81 4.68 -9.08 2.12
N SER A 82 4.41 -9.26 0.83
CA SER A 82 5.38 -9.74 -0.15
C SER A 82 6.23 -8.64 -0.81
N GLY A 83 6.08 -7.38 -0.44
CA GLY A 83 6.79 -6.27 -1.06
C GLY A 83 8.31 -6.46 -1.11
N THR A 84 8.91 -6.16 -2.25
CA THR A 84 10.36 -6.21 -2.48
C THR A 84 11.04 -4.95 -1.94
N VAL A 85 10.38 -3.80 -2.13
CA VAL A 85 10.80 -2.50 -1.62
C VAL A 85 9.69 -1.98 -0.70
N LEU A 86 10.07 -1.63 0.51
CA LEU A 86 9.16 -1.12 1.54
C LEU A 86 9.44 0.35 1.82
N LEU A 87 8.41 1.06 2.23
CA LEU A 87 8.52 2.35 2.88
C LEU A 87 8.07 2.20 4.32
N THR A 88 8.82 2.77 5.28
CA THR A 88 8.33 2.91 6.65
C THR A 88 8.35 4.37 7.09
N THR A 89 7.25 4.79 7.71
CA THR A 89 7.11 6.09 8.40
C THR A 89 7.30 5.94 9.92
N GLN A 90 7.69 4.76 10.38
CA GLN A 90 8.03 4.49 11.79
C GLN A 90 9.46 4.92 12.13
N THR A 91 10.16 5.50 11.19
CA THR A 91 11.47 6.15 11.35
C THR A 91 11.36 7.63 10.99
N ASP A 92 12.19 8.45 11.61
CA ASP A 92 12.36 9.85 11.26
C ASP A 92 13.81 10.07 10.80
N PRO A 93 14.05 10.43 9.53
CA PRO A 93 13.10 10.53 8.42
C PRO A 93 12.52 9.16 7.98
N PRO A 94 11.41 9.16 7.19
CA PRO A 94 10.88 7.94 6.58
C PRO A 94 11.94 7.19 5.78
N THR A 95 11.98 5.85 5.90
CA THR A 95 13.06 5.03 5.34
C THR A 95 12.53 4.08 4.27
N VAL A 96 13.26 3.98 3.16
CA VAL A 96 13.02 2.96 2.12
C VAL A 96 13.93 1.76 2.37
N LEU A 97 13.33 0.56 2.42
CA LEU A 97 14.02 -0.70 2.67
C LEU A 97 13.94 -1.61 1.44
N VAL A 98 15.08 -2.05 0.95
CA VAL A 98 15.19 -3.00 -0.17
C VAL A 98 15.48 -4.37 0.42
N LYS A 99 14.51 -5.28 0.34
CA LYS A 99 14.64 -6.63 0.88
C LYS A 99 15.57 -7.50 0.02
N ARG A 100 16.17 -8.52 0.64
CA ARG A 100 17.04 -9.48 -0.05
C ARG A 100 16.35 -10.16 -1.25
N ARG A 101 15.04 -10.36 -1.19
CA ARG A 101 14.27 -10.92 -2.34
C ARG A 101 14.31 -10.03 -3.60
N ALA A 102 14.85 -8.81 -3.52
CA ALA A 102 15.15 -7.97 -4.67
C ALA A 102 16.27 -8.56 -5.56
N ASP A 103 17.08 -9.47 -5.02
CA ASP A 103 18.11 -10.17 -5.79
C ASP A 103 17.46 -10.88 -6.99
N GLY A 104 17.91 -10.52 -8.20
CA GLY A 104 17.33 -11.03 -9.45
C GLY A 104 16.18 -10.19 -10.04
N THR A 105 15.74 -9.13 -9.38
CA THR A 105 14.86 -8.11 -10.01
C THR A 105 15.69 -7.33 -11.04
N PRO A 106 15.17 -7.09 -12.26
CA PRO A 106 15.86 -6.22 -13.24
C PRO A 106 16.18 -4.85 -12.64
N ASP A 107 17.39 -4.34 -12.88
CA ASP A 107 17.89 -3.12 -12.23
C ASP A 107 16.98 -1.91 -12.47
N ASP A 108 16.50 -1.71 -13.71
CA ASP A 108 15.62 -0.60 -14.05
C ASP A 108 14.28 -0.68 -13.33
N PHE A 109 13.71 -1.89 -13.19
CA PHE A 109 12.48 -2.10 -12.45
C PHE A 109 12.68 -1.92 -10.94
N LEU A 110 13.81 -2.37 -10.38
CA LEU A 110 14.16 -2.12 -8.99
C LEU A 110 14.35 -0.62 -8.71
N ALA A 111 15.01 0.09 -9.61
CA ALA A 111 15.16 1.55 -9.55
C ALA A 111 13.80 2.26 -9.54
N PHE A 112 12.88 1.83 -10.41
CA PHE A 112 11.49 2.33 -10.42
C PHE A 112 10.77 2.05 -9.09
N LEU A 113 10.88 0.84 -8.53
CA LEU A 113 10.23 0.51 -7.24
C LEU A 113 10.77 1.37 -6.09
N ILE A 114 12.07 1.66 -6.07
CA ILE A 114 12.66 2.57 -5.06
C ILE A 114 12.15 3.99 -5.27
N ALA A 115 12.15 4.48 -6.51
CA ALA A 115 11.65 5.81 -6.86
C ALA A 115 10.16 5.97 -6.51
N ASP A 116 9.33 4.95 -6.74
CA ASP A 116 7.91 4.93 -6.33
C ASP A 116 7.76 5.14 -4.82
N ARG A 117 8.56 4.48 -3.99
CA ARG A 117 8.50 4.66 -2.53
C ARG A 117 8.94 6.07 -2.10
N LEU A 118 9.99 6.61 -2.73
CA LEU A 118 10.46 7.97 -2.46
C LEU A 118 9.42 9.02 -2.85
N VAL A 119 8.74 8.85 -3.98
CA VAL A 119 7.62 9.73 -4.40
C VAL A 119 6.50 9.73 -3.37
N ARG A 120 6.14 8.57 -2.81
CA ARG A 120 5.09 8.47 -1.77
C ARG A 120 5.38 9.31 -0.53
N VAL A 121 6.65 9.51 -0.18
CA VAL A 121 7.05 10.37 0.95
C VAL A 121 6.69 11.83 0.70
N GLY A 122 6.90 12.33 -0.52
CA GLY A 122 6.74 13.74 -0.87
C GLY A 122 5.41 14.14 -1.50
N VAL A 123 4.59 13.16 -1.94
CA VAL A 123 3.29 13.47 -2.53
C VAL A 123 2.26 13.74 -1.44
N GLU A 124 1.61 14.91 -1.50
CA GLU A 124 0.56 15.27 -0.57
C GLU A 124 -0.75 14.52 -0.87
N SER A 125 -1.38 14.02 0.19
CA SER A 125 -2.73 13.45 0.14
C SER A 125 -3.78 14.55 0.26
N ALA A 126 -4.68 14.65 -0.71
CA ALA A 126 -5.80 15.60 -0.67
C ALA A 126 -6.74 15.36 0.54
N SER A 127 -6.80 14.13 1.05
CA SER A 127 -7.67 13.74 2.18
C SER A 127 -7.18 14.23 3.55
N ARG A 128 -6.03 14.88 3.64
CA ARG A 128 -5.45 15.29 4.93
C ARG A 128 -6.23 16.39 5.64
N SER A 129 -6.91 17.28 4.89
CA SER A 129 -7.70 18.36 5.51
C SER A 129 -8.84 17.84 6.39
N GLU A 130 -9.44 16.70 6.04
CA GLU A 130 -10.58 16.13 6.79
C GLU A 130 -10.14 15.26 7.96
N LEU A 131 -8.99 14.57 7.85
CA LEU A 131 -8.42 13.78 8.95
C LEU A 131 -7.86 14.65 10.08
N SER A 132 -7.47 15.89 9.80
CA SER A 132 -7.01 16.85 10.81
C SER A 132 -8.14 17.35 11.70
N GLU A 133 -9.37 17.41 11.21
CA GLU A 133 -10.52 17.84 12.01
C GLU A 133 -11.06 16.76 12.96
N THR A 134 -10.78 15.47 12.67
CA THR A 134 -11.16 14.33 13.54
C THR A 134 -10.10 13.96 14.57
N ALA A 135 -8.89 14.53 14.48
CA ALA A 135 -7.76 14.25 15.38
C ALA A 135 -7.82 14.98 16.75
N GLU A 136 -9.00 15.35 17.26
CA GLU A 136 -9.18 15.73 18.67
C GLU A 136 -8.98 14.58 19.65
N SER A 137 -8.75 13.38 19.19
CA SER A 137 -8.40 12.22 20.00
C SER A 137 -6.92 11.89 19.93
N GLY A 138 -6.10 12.65 20.67
CA GLY A 138 -4.91 12.20 21.39
C GLY A 138 -3.70 11.61 20.63
N LEU A 139 -3.76 11.36 19.33
CA LEU A 139 -2.61 11.00 18.53
C LEU A 139 -1.99 12.29 18.02
N SER A 140 -0.81 12.62 18.55
CA SER A 140 0.01 13.73 18.05
C SER A 140 0.17 13.56 16.54
N ALA A 141 -0.56 14.36 15.78
CA ALA A 141 -0.34 14.53 14.36
C ALA A 141 1.00 15.26 14.19
N ALA A 142 2.10 14.54 14.36
CA ALA A 142 3.36 14.97 13.75
C ALA A 142 3.03 15.13 12.26
N SER A 143 3.30 16.31 11.73
CA SER A 143 3.01 16.68 10.34
C SER A 143 3.79 15.77 9.39
N ILE A 144 3.26 14.57 9.16
CA ILE A 144 3.83 13.62 8.21
C ILE A 144 3.36 14.10 6.83
N SER A 145 4.25 14.74 6.09
CA SER A 145 4.07 14.94 4.65
C SER A 145 4.12 13.56 3.99
N GLY A 146 3.17 13.28 3.09
CA GLY A 146 3.18 12.03 2.34
C GLY A 146 1.91 11.17 2.48
N LEU A 147 1.85 10.11 1.69
CA LEU A 147 0.79 9.12 1.74
C LEU A 147 1.00 8.18 2.92
N PRO A 148 -0.06 7.56 3.49
CA PRO A 148 0.08 6.52 4.50
C PRO A 148 1.01 5.40 4.02
N GLU A 149 1.76 4.79 4.94
CA GLU A 149 2.66 3.68 4.56
C GLU A 149 1.90 2.41 4.19
N THR A 150 0.70 2.22 4.79
CA THR A 150 -0.05 0.98 4.67
C THR A 150 -1.57 1.22 4.66
N PHE A 151 -2.32 0.15 4.34
CA PHE A 151 -3.77 0.22 4.31
C PHE A 151 -4.40 0.45 5.71
N LEU A 152 -3.75 0.00 6.79
CA LEU A 152 -4.36 0.12 8.12
C LEU A 152 -4.52 1.58 8.57
N PRO A 153 -3.51 2.46 8.52
CA PRO A 153 -3.73 3.89 8.76
C PRO A 153 -4.58 4.58 7.69
N PHE A 154 -4.67 4.02 6.47
CA PHE A 154 -5.58 4.53 5.45
C PHE A 154 -7.05 4.28 5.78
N PHE A 155 -7.40 3.06 6.20
CA PHE A 155 -8.77 2.71 6.56
C PHE A 155 -9.15 3.15 7.98
N GLY A 156 -8.21 3.10 8.93
CA GLY A 156 -8.53 3.31 10.33
C GLY A 156 -9.67 2.40 10.79
N PRO A 157 -10.66 2.94 11.53
CA PRO A 157 -11.83 2.17 11.98
C PRO A 157 -12.67 1.61 10.84
N SER A 158 -12.65 2.21 9.64
CA SER A 158 -13.39 1.72 8.47
C SER A 158 -12.88 0.37 7.94
N TYR A 159 -11.75 -0.14 8.44
CA TYR A 159 -11.31 -1.50 8.11
C TYR A 159 -12.28 -2.58 8.65
N VAL A 160 -12.89 -2.32 9.79
CA VAL A 160 -13.95 -3.20 10.35
C VAL A 160 -15.19 -3.20 9.45
N ASP A 161 -15.58 -2.03 8.93
CA ASP A 161 -16.70 -1.92 7.99
C ASP A 161 -16.41 -2.62 6.67
N LEU A 162 -15.17 -2.52 6.19
CA LEU A 162 -14.72 -3.25 5.00
C LEU A 162 -14.79 -4.78 5.20
N ASP A 163 -14.31 -5.29 6.35
CA ASP A 163 -14.41 -6.70 6.70
C ASP A 163 -15.88 -7.15 6.70
N ALA A 164 -16.76 -6.38 7.33
CA ALA A 164 -18.19 -6.67 7.36
C ALA A 164 -18.81 -6.67 5.96
N ALA A 165 -18.46 -5.71 5.09
CA ALA A 165 -18.95 -5.64 3.73
C ALA A 165 -18.54 -6.88 2.89
N ILE A 166 -17.28 -7.31 3.01
CA ILE A 166 -16.75 -8.45 2.23
C ILE A 166 -17.25 -9.78 2.78
N ARG A 167 -17.23 -9.98 4.09
CA ARG A 167 -17.56 -11.26 4.72
C ARG A 167 -19.06 -11.43 5.04
N SER A 168 -19.80 -10.32 5.12
CA SER A 168 -21.24 -10.32 5.44
C SER A 168 -21.54 -11.29 6.61
N PRO A 169 -21.02 -11.06 7.83
CA PRO A 169 -21.11 -12.01 8.92
C PRO A 169 -22.58 -12.27 9.30
N ASP A 170 -22.88 -13.50 9.68
CA ASP A 170 -24.17 -13.87 10.24
C ASP A 170 -24.34 -13.17 11.61
N PRO A 171 -25.44 -12.42 11.82
CA PRO A 171 -25.61 -11.61 13.04
C PRO A 171 -25.74 -12.45 14.32
N ASP A 172 -26.15 -13.73 14.21
CA ASP A 172 -26.36 -14.61 15.36
C ASP A 172 -25.12 -15.42 15.73
N THR A 173 -24.31 -15.79 14.73
CA THR A 173 -23.17 -16.68 14.91
C THR A 173 -21.83 -16.01 14.67
N GLY A 174 -21.78 -14.83 14.04
CA GLY A 174 -20.56 -14.15 13.59
C GLY A 174 -19.80 -14.89 12.47
N ALA A 175 -20.34 -16.00 11.97
CA ALA A 175 -19.73 -16.76 10.89
C ALA A 175 -19.89 -16.01 9.56
N SER A 176 -18.85 -16.01 8.73
CA SER A 176 -18.93 -15.42 7.39
C SER A 176 -19.98 -16.12 6.55
N ARG A 177 -20.88 -15.37 5.93
CA ARG A 177 -21.86 -15.86 4.94
C ARG A 177 -21.26 -16.04 3.56
N THR A 178 -20.13 -15.42 3.32
CA THR A 178 -19.37 -15.54 2.08
C THR A 178 -18.29 -16.60 2.22
N ARG A 179 -17.72 -17.01 1.08
CA ARG A 179 -16.54 -17.88 1.05
C ARG A 179 -15.24 -17.17 1.42
N PHE A 180 -15.27 -15.84 1.68
CA PHE A 180 -14.09 -15.03 1.95
C PHE A 180 -13.68 -15.11 3.41
N GLY A 181 -12.39 -15.35 3.64
CA GLY A 181 -11.76 -15.35 4.97
C GLY A 181 -11.00 -14.07 5.26
N PRO A 182 -10.38 -13.99 6.46
CA PRO A 182 -9.60 -12.82 6.86
C PRO A 182 -8.44 -12.48 5.92
N ASN A 183 -7.80 -13.48 5.30
CA ASN A 183 -6.73 -13.28 4.33
C ASN A 183 -7.24 -12.63 3.03
N ASP A 184 -8.46 -12.98 2.61
CA ASP A 184 -9.08 -12.40 1.42
C ASP A 184 -9.42 -10.91 1.67
N VAL A 185 -9.93 -10.58 2.85
CA VAL A 185 -10.19 -9.19 3.25
C VAL A 185 -8.89 -8.39 3.28
N TYR A 186 -7.85 -8.95 3.90
CA TYR A 186 -6.52 -8.34 3.93
C TYR A 186 -6.00 -8.05 2.51
N GLN A 187 -6.09 -9.02 1.60
CA GLN A 187 -5.64 -8.87 0.21
C GLN A 187 -6.43 -7.77 -0.52
N VAL A 188 -7.75 -7.75 -0.36
CA VAL A 188 -8.61 -6.71 -0.96
C VAL A 188 -8.28 -5.33 -0.37
N ALA A 189 -8.14 -5.21 0.96
CA ALA A 189 -7.81 -3.95 1.61
C ALA A 189 -6.46 -3.37 1.14
N ALA A 190 -5.44 -4.23 1.06
CA ALA A 190 -4.13 -3.84 0.54
C ALA A 190 -4.21 -3.38 -0.92
N ALA A 191 -4.98 -4.10 -1.75
CA ALA A 191 -5.17 -3.75 -3.14
C ALA A 191 -5.90 -2.40 -3.32
N LEU A 192 -6.99 -2.18 -2.57
CA LEU A 192 -7.72 -0.91 -2.58
C LEU A 192 -6.81 0.25 -2.20
N PHE A 193 -6.03 0.10 -1.13
CA PHE A 193 -5.06 1.11 -0.72
C PHE A 193 -4.02 1.40 -1.82
N GLU A 194 -3.46 0.36 -2.46
CA GLU A 194 -2.50 0.55 -3.56
C GLU A 194 -3.12 1.24 -4.78
N ALA A 195 -4.41 1.00 -5.09
CA ALA A 195 -5.12 1.74 -6.12
C ALA A 195 -5.24 3.23 -5.77
N TRP A 196 -5.62 3.55 -4.54
CA TRP A 196 -5.70 4.92 -4.07
C TRP A 196 -4.35 5.63 -4.12
N VAL A 197 -3.27 4.98 -3.68
CA VAL A 197 -1.90 5.49 -3.84
C VAL A 197 -1.56 5.70 -5.32
N GLY A 198 -1.93 4.76 -6.20
CA GLY A 198 -1.72 4.85 -7.64
C GLY A 198 -2.32 6.11 -8.25
N ILE A 199 -3.57 6.46 -7.88
CA ILE A 199 -4.21 7.70 -8.35
C ILE A 199 -3.42 8.94 -7.94
N HIS A 200 -2.81 8.95 -6.77
CA HIS A 200 -2.04 10.11 -6.27
C HIS A 200 -0.63 10.20 -6.87
N THR A 201 -0.06 9.11 -7.34
CA THR A 201 1.34 9.07 -7.82
C THR A 201 1.48 9.04 -9.34
N ARG A 202 0.49 8.55 -10.09
CA ARG A 202 0.59 8.34 -11.54
C ARG A 202 0.94 9.60 -12.33
N GLU A 203 0.44 10.76 -11.94
CA GLU A 203 0.75 12.04 -12.60
C GLU A 203 2.23 12.40 -12.48
N VAL A 204 2.88 12.01 -11.38
CA VAL A 204 4.33 12.16 -11.22
C VAL A 204 5.05 11.28 -12.23
N PHE A 205 4.66 10.00 -12.33
CA PHE A 205 5.32 9.05 -13.22
C PHE A 205 5.16 9.42 -14.69
N THR A 206 3.97 9.86 -15.11
CA THR A 206 3.74 10.33 -16.48
C THR A 206 4.60 11.55 -16.84
N SER A 207 4.98 12.36 -15.86
CA SER A 207 5.85 13.53 -16.07
C SER A 207 7.33 13.20 -16.31
N TRP A 208 7.75 11.95 -16.04
CA TRP A 208 9.16 11.55 -16.08
C TRP A 208 9.74 11.38 -17.49
N GLY A 209 8.92 11.26 -18.53
CA GLY A 209 9.34 10.86 -19.87
C GLY A 209 10.55 11.61 -20.43
N ALA A 210 10.66 12.93 -20.18
CA ALA A 210 11.80 13.73 -20.66
C ALA A 210 12.96 13.80 -19.65
N GLU A 211 12.70 13.73 -18.36
CA GLU A 211 13.69 13.97 -17.30
C GLU A 211 14.33 12.67 -16.80
N PHE A 212 13.52 11.61 -16.66
CA PHE A 212 13.94 10.30 -16.15
C PHE A 212 13.50 9.16 -17.09
N PRO A 213 14.00 9.13 -18.34
CA PRO A 213 13.49 8.20 -19.37
C PRO A 213 13.59 6.73 -18.96
N ARG A 214 14.65 6.32 -18.27
CA ARG A 214 14.83 4.94 -17.78
C ARG A 214 13.72 4.54 -16.79
N LEU A 215 13.40 5.40 -15.82
CA LEU A 215 12.35 5.15 -14.84
C LEU A 215 10.96 5.18 -15.48
N PHE A 216 10.77 6.07 -16.46
CA PHE A 216 9.55 6.14 -17.23
C PHE A 216 9.33 4.87 -18.08
N GLU A 217 10.36 4.39 -18.78
CA GLU A 217 10.30 3.15 -19.55
C GLU A 217 9.99 1.95 -18.64
N ALA A 218 10.63 1.85 -17.45
CA ALA A 218 10.33 0.80 -16.49
C ALA A 218 8.87 0.86 -15.96
N TRP A 219 8.32 2.06 -15.79
CA TRP A 219 6.92 2.26 -15.43
C TRP A 219 5.98 1.82 -16.56
N ILE A 220 6.27 2.18 -17.83
CA ILE A 220 5.50 1.74 -19.01
C ILE A 220 5.56 0.21 -19.14
N ASP A 221 6.75 -0.39 -19.12
CA ASP A 221 6.94 -1.84 -19.24
C ASP A 221 6.16 -2.64 -18.17
N ALA A 222 6.05 -2.09 -16.95
CA ALA A 222 5.25 -2.68 -15.89
C ALA A 222 3.75 -2.62 -16.22
N GLY A 223 3.28 -1.52 -16.77
CA GLY A 223 1.89 -1.33 -17.23
C GLY A 223 1.52 -2.28 -18.38
N ASP A 224 2.36 -2.36 -19.41
CA ASP A 224 2.15 -3.20 -20.59
C ASP A 224 1.94 -4.68 -20.24
N ARG A 225 2.62 -5.16 -19.19
CA ARG A 225 2.44 -6.53 -18.67
C ARG A 225 1.07 -6.78 -18.03
N LEU A 226 0.41 -5.72 -17.56
CA LEU A 226 -0.91 -5.80 -16.93
C LEU A 226 -2.04 -5.69 -17.96
N GLU A 227 -1.87 -4.85 -18.98
CA GLU A 227 -2.92 -4.46 -19.91
C GLU A 227 -3.62 -5.65 -20.57
N GLY A 228 -2.87 -6.62 -21.06
CA GLY A 228 -3.40 -7.74 -21.84
C GLY A 228 -4.40 -8.62 -21.11
N ARG A 229 -4.38 -8.69 -19.78
CA ARG A 229 -5.28 -9.52 -18.97
C ARG A 229 -6.50 -8.78 -18.44
N LEU A 230 -6.41 -7.45 -18.28
CA LEU A 230 -7.45 -6.64 -17.66
C LEU A 230 -8.87 -6.90 -18.23
N PRO A 231 -9.09 -6.92 -19.56
CA PRO A 231 -10.43 -7.13 -20.12
C PRO A 231 -11.05 -8.51 -19.77
N ALA A 232 -10.22 -9.50 -19.45
CA ALA A 232 -10.67 -10.86 -19.15
C ALA A 232 -11.01 -11.09 -17.67
N LEU A 233 -10.56 -10.24 -16.75
CA LEU A 233 -10.61 -10.48 -15.30
C LEU A 233 -11.99 -10.81 -14.77
N SER A 234 -13.03 -10.06 -15.14
CA SER A 234 -14.39 -10.31 -14.65
C SER A 234 -14.92 -11.68 -15.12
N ALA A 235 -14.59 -12.07 -16.34
CA ALA A 235 -14.94 -13.39 -16.86
C ALA A 235 -14.13 -14.52 -16.21
N GLU A 236 -12.86 -14.30 -15.91
CA GLU A 236 -12.01 -15.26 -15.18
C GLU A 236 -12.54 -15.51 -13.76
N VAL A 237 -12.97 -14.46 -13.06
CA VAL A 237 -13.63 -14.59 -11.74
C VAL A 237 -14.93 -15.39 -11.85
N ALA A 238 -15.78 -15.06 -12.83
CA ALA A 238 -17.07 -15.74 -13.01
C ALA A 238 -16.90 -17.23 -13.34
N ARG A 239 -15.81 -17.61 -14.03
CA ARG A 239 -15.49 -19.02 -14.34
C ARG A 239 -14.70 -19.73 -13.22
N GLY A 240 -14.28 -19.00 -12.16
CA GLY A 240 -13.45 -19.54 -11.08
C GLY A 240 -11.99 -19.82 -11.49
N GLU A 241 -11.52 -19.21 -12.57
CA GLU A 241 -10.13 -19.29 -13.05
C GLU A 241 -9.19 -18.42 -12.19
N THR A 242 -9.73 -17.39 -11.56
CA THR A 242 -9.06 -16.60 -10.53
C THR A 242 -10.03 -16.29 -9.38
N THR A 243 -9.48 -15.94 -8.21
CA THR A 243 -10.31 -15.49 -7.08
C THR A 243 -10.61 -14.01 -7.22
N PHE A 244 -11.71 -13.54 -6.61
CA PHE A 244 -12.04 -12.11 -6.61
C PHE A 244 -10.94 -11.26 -5.92
N PRO A 245 -10.37 -11.64 -4.75
CA PRO A 245 -9.24 -10.91 -4.15
C PRO A 245 -8.02 -10.81 -5.08
N ALA A 246 -7.64 -11.89 -5.76
CA ALA A 246 -6.52 -11.87 -6.71
C ALA A 246 -6.81 -10.99 -7.94
N ALA A 247 -8.05 -10.99 -8.43
CA ALA A 247 -8.46 -10.09 -9.51
C ALA A 247 -8.46 -8.63 -9.07
N THR A 248 -8.88 -8.35 -7.83
CA THR A 248 -8.83 -7.01 -7.23
C THR A 248 -7.39 -6.51 -7.14
N GLU A 249 -6.47 -7.33 -6.63
CA GLU A 249 -5.05 -6.99 -6.56
C GLU A 249 -4.47 -6.67 -7.94
N TYR A 250 -4.79 -7.50 -8.94
CA TYR A 250 -4.34 -7.29 -10.32
C TYR A 250 -4.89 -6.00 -10.92
N ALA A 251 -6.20 -5.76 -10.82
CA ALA A 251 -6.84 -4.55 -11.34
C ALA A 251 -6.33 -3.28 -10.61
N CYS A 252 -6.22 -3.31 -9.30
CA CYS A 252 -5.76 -2.18 -8.50
C CYS A 252 -4.30 -1.81 -8.79
N SER A 253 -3.44 -2.79 -9.11
CA SER A 253 -2.07 -2.51 -9.52
C SER A 253 -1.98 -1.75 -10.85
N ALA A 254 -2.98 -1.86 -11.72
CA ALA A 254 -3.05 -1.18 -13.01
C ALA A 254 -3.41 0.31 -12.91
N VAL A 255 -4.04 0.75 -11.80
CA VAL A 255 -4.43 2.15 -11.58
C VAL A 255 -3.25 3.10 -11.67
N ARG A 256 -2.11 2.75 -11.11
CA ARG A 256 -0.89 3.58 -11.16
C ARG A 256 -0.30 3.74 -12.56
N HIS A 257 -0.71 2.87 -13.49
CA HIS A 257 -0.28 2.89 -14.89
C HIS A 257 -1.30 3.54 -15.82
N ASP A 258 -2.37 4.13 -15.26
CA ASP A 258 -3.45 4.81 -15.99
C ASP A 258 -4.12 3.90 -17.05
N LEU A 259 -4.30 2.62 -16.72
CA LEU A 259 -4.91 1.61 -17.60
C LEU A 259 -6.41 1.50 -17.37
N ASP A 260 -7.17 1.23 -18.45
CA ASP A 260 -8.60 1.01 -18.38
C ASP A 260 -8.97 -0.23 -17.58
N LEU A 261 -9.74 -0.06 -16.52
CA LEU A 261 -10.18 -1.14 -15.66
C LEU A 261 -11.54 -1.69 -16.04
N PRO A 262 -11.75 -3.04 -16.02
CA PRO A 262 -13.07 -3.63 -16.20
C PRO A 262 -13.95 -3.39 -14.96
N ALA A 263 -15.29 -3.46 -15.12
CA ALA A 263 -16.19 -3.49 -13.98
C ALA A 263 -15.95 -4.77 -13.13
N PRO A 264 -16.07 -4.71 -11.79
CA PRO A 264 -16.46 -3.55 -10.98
C PRO A 264 -15.30 -2.62 -10.62
N PHE A 265 -14.07 -2.94 -11.04
CA PHE A 265 -12.83 -2.26 -10.62
C PHE A 265 -12.69 -0.83 -11.20
N SER A 266 -13.36 -0.54 -12.32
CA SER A 266 -13.33 0.80 -12.94
C SER A 266 -13.81 1.92 -12.01
N ALA A 267 -14.63 1.61 -11.01
CA ALA A 267 -15.05 2.55 -9.99
C ALA A 267 -13.90 3.00 -9.06
N LEU A 268 -12.81 2.22 -9.00
CA LEU A 268 -11.63 2.50 -8.19
C LEU A 268 -10.61 3.40 -8.90
N ASP A 269 -10.88 3.83 -10.14
CA ASP A 269 -10.10 4.82 -10.85
C ASP A 269 -10.96 6.04 -11.18
N THR A 270 -11.31 6.78 -10.13
CA THR A 270 -12.21 7.93 -10.23
C THR A 270 -11.76 9.08 -9.31
N THR A 271 -12.14 10.30 -9.67
CA THR A 271 -11.97 11.48 -8.80
C THR A 271 -12.64 11.27 -7.44
N ALA A 272 -13.80 10.62 -7.40
CA ALA A 272 -14.50 10.34 -6.16
C ALA A 272 -13.69 9.40 -5.22
N TYR A 273 -13.02 8.38 -5.78
CA TYR A 273 -12.13 7.55 -4.97
C TYR A 273 -10.89 8.31 -4.50
N ARG A 274 -10.31 9.14 -5.36
CA ARG A 274 -9.19 10.02 -4.99
C ARG A 274 -9.53 10.91 -3.80
N GLU A 275 -10.70 11.54 -3.81
CA GLU A 275 -11.13 12.52 -2.81
C GLU A 275 -11.61 11.89 -1.50
N HIS A 276 -12.34 10.78 -1.59
CA HIS A 276 -13.02 10.19 -0.42
C HIS A 276 -12.28 8.98 0.18
N GLY A 277 -11.30 8.38 -0.50
CA GLY A 277 -10.45 7.32 0.03
C GLY A 277 -11.20 6.14 0.64
N ALA A 278 -10.89 5.81 1.90
CA ALA A 278 -11.39 4.64 2.60
C ALA A 278 -12.94 4.56 2.70
N PRO A 279 -13.70 5.62 3.00
CA PRO A 279 -15.17 5.56 2.96
C PRO A 279 -15.73 5.16 1.61
N TYR A 280 -15.14 5.63 0.52
CA TYR A 280 -15.54 5.23 -0.82
C TYR A 280 -15.22 3.76 -1.09
N ALA A 281 -14.05 3.29 -0.66
CA ALA A 281 -13.65 1.89 -0.80
C ALA A 281 -14.62 0.92 -0.08
N VAL A 282 -15.08 1.29 1.13
CA VAL A 282 -16.10 0.52 1.86
C VAL A 282 -17.41 0.47 1.08
N GLN A 283 -17.92 1.61 0.59
CA GLN A 283 -19.14 1.65 -0.21
C GLN A 283 -19.02 0.84 -1.51
N TRP A 284 -17.85 0.88 -2.16
CA TRP A 284 -17.58 0.05 -3.32
C TRP A 284 -17.65 -1.45 -2.97
N ALA A 285 -17.06 -1.84 -1.85
CA ALA A 285 -17.11 -3.22 -1.39
C ALA A 285 -18.55 -3.65 -1.08
N GLU A 286 -19.31 -2.86 -0.32
CA GLU A 286 -20.73 -3.15 -0.02
C GLU A 286 -21.53 -3.45 -1.29
N LYS A 287 -21.49 -2.55 -2.27
CA LYS A 287 -22.22 -2.70 -3.54
C LYS A 287 -21.74 -3.89 -4.37
N THR A 288 -20.44 -4.12 -4.38
CA THR A 288 -19.83 -5.19 -5.18
C THR A 288 -20.16 -6.56 -4.60
N PHE A 289 -20.03 -6.73 -3.30
CA PHE A 289 -20.28 -8.03 -2.65
C PHE A 289 -21.79 -8.31 -2.48
N GLU A 290 -22.64 -7.28 -2.36
CA GLU A 290 -24.09 -7.43 -2.48
C GLU A 290 -24.52 -7.95 -3.86
N ALA A 291 -23.91 -7.46 -4.92
CA ALA A 291 -24.21 -7.88 -6.28
C ALA A 291 -23.67 -9.30 -6.61
N MET A 292 -22.73 -9.83 -5.85
CA MET A 292 -22.15 -11.17 -5.99
C MET A 292 -22.87 -12.25 -5.18
N GLY A 293 -23.65 -11.87 -4.17
CA GLY A 293 -24.39 -12.78 -3.28
C GLY A 293 -25.76 -13.04 -3.80
#